data_68c12ff8fd87938bd8483e07ecb095e6
#
_entry.id   68c12ff8fd87938bd8483e07ecb095e6
#
_cell.length_a   1.000
_cell.length_b   1.000
_cell.length_c   1.000
_cell.angle_alpha   90.00
_cell.angle_beta   90.00
_cell.angle_gamma   90.00
#
_symmetry.space_group_name_H-M   'P 1'
#
loop_
_entity.id
_entity.type
_entity.pdbx_description
1 polymer ?
#
loop_
_entity_poly.entity_id
_entity_poly.type
_entity_poly.pdbx_seq_one_letter_code
_entity_poly.pdbx_strand_id
1 'polypeptide(L)'
;YMKGFPEDQTLKTQDYPVVIWRKNFGTASVFAVNGDYMEDETGLGLLTGMVYETRNYLIYPVVNAQNLVVQNFPSLAEENTDKMQEIYGNGTKGVNRDIVWPSIAAIYRKNHFGLTCMVAPKLDYDAPAEADGDLLHYYAKLFNEEKGEMGLSGFTESETSVKEKLDEDQSFMQKNLSDFYFSSFFSGNLSEQEMETALQQSALGSVRTVVKSKDMAGDLVSYLDTQTTQQKIV
;
A
#
# COMPACT_ATOMS: atom_id res chain seq x y z
N TYR A 1 3.32 21.58 -9.53
CA TYR A 1 3.35 21.35 -10.98
C TYR A 1 3.10 19.89 -11.27
N MET A 2 1.89 19.55 -11.68
CA MET A 2 1.64 18.26 -12.30
C MET A 2 2.27 18.30 -13.70
N LYS A 3 3.25 17.44 -13.96
CA LYS A 3 3.77 17.21 -15.31
C LYS A 3 3.00 16.02 -15.90
N GLY A 4 1.97 16.31 -16.68
CA GLY A 4 1.42 15.32 -17.61
C GLY A 4 2.35 15.16 -18.81
N PHE A 5 2.50 13.94 -19.29
CA PHE A 5 3.12 13.70 -20.59
C PHE A 5 2.00 13.67 -21.62
N PRO A 6 1.98 14.60 -22.59
CA PRO A 6 0.97 14.60 -23.64
C PRO A 6 1.16 13.37 -24.55
N GLU A 7 0.06 12.83 -25.05
CA GLU A 7 0.10 11.86 -26.13
C GLU A 7 0.72 12.48 -27.40
N ASP A 8 0.49 13.76 -27.62
CA ASP A 8 1.09 14.51 -28.71
C ASP A 8 2.44 15.13 -28.27
N GLN A 9 3.53 14.54 -28.73
CA GLN A 9 4.90 14.98 -28.44
C GLN A 9 5.26 16.35 -29.05
N THR A 10 4.40 16.94 -29.88
CA THR A 10 4.59 18.28 -30.46
C THR A 10 4.25 19.40 -29.46
N LEU A 11 3.44 19.10 -28.42
CA LEU A 11 3.03 20.06 -27.40
C LEU A 11 4.14 20.26 -26.35
N LYS A 12 4.42 21.52 -26.07
CA LYS A 12 5.36 21.92 -25.01
C LYS A 12 4.60 22.23 -23.74
N THR A 13 5.27 22.15 -22.59
CA THR A 13 4.69 22.47 -21.27
C THR A 13 4.01 23.83 -21.23
N GLN A 14 4.49 24.79 -21.98
CA GLN A 14 3.93 26.16 -22.09
C GLN A 14 2.64 26.24 -22.90
N ASP A 15 2.31 25.21 -23.68
CA ASP A 15 1.12 25.14 -24.52
C ASP A 15 -0.11 24.64 -23.72
N TYR A 16 0.13 24.15 -22.48
CA TYR A 16 -0.95 23.69 -21.61
C TYR A 16 -1.55 24.83 -20.82
N PRO A 17 -2.89 24.85 -20.66
CA PRO A 17 -3.53 25.79 -19.78
C PRO A 17 -3.07 25.59 -18.33
N VAL A 18 -2.96 26.68 -17.61
CA VAL A 18 -2.71 26.61 -16.16
C VAL A 18 -3.98 26.08 -15.51
N VAL A 19 -3.86 24.98 -14.78
CA VAL A 19 -4.99 24.29 -14.14
C VAL A 19 -5.41 25.00 -12.87
N ILE A 20 -4.43 25.38 -12.04
CA ILE A 20 -4.66 26.10 -10.78
C ILE A 20 -3.71 27.27 -10.73
N TRP A 21 -4.25 28.48 -10.43
CA TRP A 21 -3.42 29.68 -10.22
C TRP A 21 -3.94 30.53 -9.08
N ARG A 22 -3.04 31.32 -8.50
CA ARG A 22 -3.33 32.29 -7.46
C ARG A 22 -3.00 33.69 -7.93
N LYS A 23 -3.87 34.64 -7.58
CA LYS A 23 -3.61 36.08 -7.73
C LYS A 23 -3.91 36.81 -6.42
N ASN A 24 -3.00 37.66 -6.01
CA ASN A 24 -3.16 38.48 -4.81
C ASN A 24 -3.66 39.89 -5.18
N PHE A 25 -4.61 40.40 -4.41
CA PHE A 25 -5.13 41.75 -4.49
C PHE A 25 -5.06 42.38 -3.10
N GLY A 26 -3.95 43.06 -2.81
CA GLY A 26 -3.70 43.56 -1.47
C GLY A 26 -3.57 42.39 -0.45
N THR A 27 -4.47 42.40 0.53
CA THR A 27 -4.53 41.33 1.55
C THR A 27 -5.41 40.13 1.14
N ALA A 28 -6.11 40.23 0.03
CA ALA A 28 -6.96 39.16 -0.46
C ALA A 28 -6.21 38.28 -1.47
N SER A 29 -6.46 36.99 -1.42
CA SER A 29 -5.98 36.00 -2.40
C SER A 29 -7.16 35.37 -3.13
N VAL A 30 -7.07 35.31 -4.46
CA VAL A 30 -8.02 34.61 -5.30
C VAL A 30 -7.33 33.41 -5.91
N PHE A 31 -7.91 32.24 -5.72
CA PHE A 31 -7.51 31.02 -6.40
C PHE A 31 -8.52 30.73 -7.49
N ALA A 32 -8.05 30.33 -8.64
CA ALA A 32 -8.88 29.85 -9.72
C ALA A 32 -8.47 28.42 -10.08
N VAL A 33 -9.46 27.56 -10.20
CA VAL A 33 -9.32 26.16 -10.59
C VAL A 33 -10.02 25.98 -11.92
N ASN A 34 -9.28 25.52 -12.92
CA ASN A 34 -9.80 25.26 -14.26
C ASN A 34 -9.97 23.75 -14.43
N GLY A 35 -11.20 23.28 -14.35
CA GLY A 35 -11.58 21.87 -14.40
C GLY A 35 -12.47 21.46 -13.23
N ASP A 36 -12.79 20.18 -13.17
CA ASP A 36 -13.69 19.52 -12.24
C ASP A 36 -13.00 18.97 -10.96
N TYR A 37 -11.74 19.34 -10.72
CA TYR A 37 -10.92 18.86 -9.59
C TYR A 37 -11.49 19.16 -8.20
N MET A 38 -12.56 19.98 -8.13
CA MET A 38 -13.21 20.32 -6.86
C MET A 38 -14.50 19.51 -6.62
N GLU A 39 -14.87 18.61 -7.55
CA GLU A 39 -16.13 17.86 -7.49
C GLU A 39 -15.99 16.56 -6.68
N ASP A 40 -14.77 16.09 -6.47
CA ASP A 40 -14.45 14.87 -5.75
C ASP A 40 -13.69 15.12 -4.43
N GLU A 41 -13.29 14.04 -3.76
CA GLU A 41 -12.51 14.10 -2.52
C GLU A 41 -11.16 14.82 -2.68
N THR A 42 -10.60 14.86 -3.88
CA THR A 42 -9.39 15.60 -4.21
C THR A 42 -9.59 17.11 -4.02
N GLY A 43 -10.79 17.59 -4.28
CA GLY A 43 -11.18 18.99 -4.10
C GLY A 43 -11.00 19.49 -2.67
N LEU A 44 -11.26 18.64 -1.67
CA LEU A 44 -11.06 19.02 -0.28
C LEU A 44 -9.56 19.20 0.04
N GLY A 45 -8.69 18.36 -0.50
CA GLY A 45 -7.23 18.49 -0.38
C GLY A 45 -6.74 19.81 -1.04
N LEU A 46 -7.25 20.12 -2.23
CA LEU A 46 -6.93 21.36 -2.94
C LEU A 46 -7.42 22.58 -2.19
N LEU A 47 -8.67 22.58 -1.72
CA LEU A 47 -9.25 23.66 -0.92
C LEU A 47 -8.42 23.89 0.35
N THR A 48 -8.08 22.85 1.04
CA THR A 48 -7.24 22.86 2.23
C THR A 48 -5.87 23.48 1.95
N GLY A 49 -5.23 23.08 0.86
CA GLY A 49 -3.95 23.64 0.41
C GLY A 49 -4.05 25.13 0.07
N MET A 50 -5.12 25.55 -0.62
CA MET A 50 -5.38 26.97 -0.95
C MET A 50 -5.57 27.83 0.30
N VAL A 51 -6.29 27.32 1.29
CA VAL A 51 -6.51 28.02 2.56
C VAL A 51 -5.20 28.09 3.36
N TYR A 52 -4.40 27.01 3.39
CA TYR A 52 -3.09 26.99 4.03
C TYR A 52 -2.11 28.02 3.43
N GLU A 53 -2.15 28.18 2.09
CA GLU A 53 -1.35 29.20 1.40
C GLU A 53 -1.65 30.63 1.85
N THR A 54 -2.85 30.87 2.41
CA THR A 54 -3.27 32.20 2.88
C THR A 54 -3.14 32.39 4.38
N ARG A 55 -3.06 31.29 5.15
CA ARG A 55 -3.04 31.31 6.63
C ARG A 55 -2.19 30.17 7.17
N ASN A 56 -1.09 30.51 7.85
CA ASN A 56 -0.10 29.56 8.37
C ASN A 56 -0.62 28.63 9.50
N TYR A 57 -1.86 28.74 9.95
CA TYR A 57 -2.34 28.04 11.16
C TYR A 57 -3.70 27.37 11.01
N LEU A 58 -4.16 27.09 9.79
CA LEU A 58 -5.52 26.61 9.61
C LEU A 58 -5.69 25.11 9.85
N ILE A 59 -4.63 24.33 9.66
CA ILE A 59 -4.64 22.88 9.81
C ILE A 59 -3.38 22.46 10.53
N TYR A 60 -3.55 21.72 11.61
CA TYR A 60 -2.46 21.02 12.28
C TYR A 60 -2.86 19.55 12.46
N PRO A 61 -1.92 18.63 12.36
CA PRO A 61 -2.22 17.21 12.56
C PRO A 61 -2.57 16.99 14.03
N VAL A 62 -3.72 16.36 14.29
CA VAL A 62 -4.10 15.88 15.63
C VAL A 62 -3.24 14.69 16.01
N VAL A 63 -2.98 13.83 15.01
CA VAL A 63 -2.01 12.74 15.09
C VAL A 63 -1.05 12.90 13.94
N ASN A 64 0.20 13.25 14.23
CA ASN A 64 1.25 13.34 13.21
C ASN A 64 1.93 11.98 13.05
N ALA A 65 1.18 11.01 12.58
CA ALA A 65 1.65 9.66 12.31
C ALA A 65 1.43 9.33 10.84
N GLN A 66 2.46 8.78 10.23
CA GLN A 66 2.43 8.28 8.85
C GLN A 66 2.96 6.86 8.84
N ASN A 67 2.31 5.99 8.10
CA ASN A 67 2.70 4.60 7.96
C ASN A 67 2.81 4.25 6.48
N LEU A 68 3.94 3.63 6.12
CA LEU A 68 4.14 3.03 4.80
C LEU A 68 3.65 1.59 4.87
N VAL A 69 2.58 1.28 4.14
CA VAL A 69 2.09 -0.08 3.99
C VAL A 69 2.60 -0.64 2.66
N VAL A 70 3.35 -1.73 2.74
CA VAL A 70 3.89 -2.41 1.55
C VAL A 70 3.10 -3.70 1.33
N GLN A 71 2.39 -3.75 0.22
CA GLN A 71 1.53 -4.88 -0.14
C GLN A 71 2.37 -6.01 -0.77
N ASN A 72 1.97 -7.26 -0.55
CA ASN A 72 2.59 -8.47 -1.12
C ASN A 72 4.12 -8.55 -0.94
N PHE A 73 4.63 -8.03 0.17
CA PHE A 73 6.06 -8.00 0.44
C PHE A 73 6.39 -8.44 1.89
N PRO A 74 7.38 -9.30 2.06
CA PRO A 74 8.04 -10.08 1.01
C PRO A 74 7.14 -11.16 0.43
N SER A 75 7.30 -11.47 -0.86
CA SER A 75 6.87 -12.74 -1.43
C SER A 75 7.94 -13.78 -1.09
N LEU A 76 7.52 -14.91 -0.51
CA LEU A 76 8.45 -15.91 0.03
C LEU A 76 8.69 -17.08 -0.93
N ALA A 77 7.87 -17.24 -1.96
CA ALA A 77 8.04 -18.22 -3.01
C ALA A 77 8.84 -17.67 -4.18
N GLU A 78 9.53 -18.55 -4.90
CA GLU A 78 10.24 -18.19 -6.14
C GLU A 78 9.25 -18.31 -7.32
N GLU A 79 8.53 -17.24 -7.60
CA GLU A 79 7.49 -17.14 -8.62
C GLU A 79 7.91 -16.14 -9.71
N ASN A 80 7.29 -16.21 -10.88
CA ASN A 80 7.59 -15.33 -12.02
C ASN A 80 9.08 -15.27 -12.42
N THR A 81 9.80 -16.37 -12.22
CA THR A 81 11.26 -16.43 -12.36
C THR A 81 11.74 -15.98 -13.72
N ASP A 82 11.06 -16.39 -14.80
CA ASP A 82 11.48 -16.06 -16.17
C ASP A 82 11.41 -14.53 -16.42
N LYS A 83 10.32 -13.88 -16.02
CA LYS A 83 10.19 -12.43 -16.14
C LYS A 83 11.19 -11.68 -15.27
N MET A 84 11.39 -12.15 -14.04
CA MET A 84 12.35 -11.53 -13.12
C MET A 84 13.77 -11.66 -13.64
N GLN A 85 14.11 -12.82 -14.20
CA GLN A 85 15.40 -13.05 -14.84
C GLN A 85 15.58 -12.19 -16.09
N GLU A 86 14.55 -12.05 -16.93
CA GLU A 86 14.58 -11.22 -18.14
C GLU A 86 14.79 -9.74 -17.82
N ILE A 87 14.07 -9.21 -16.81
CA ILE A 87 14.06 -7.77 -16.51
C ILE A 87 15.22 -7.38 -15.60
N TYR A 88 15.51 -8.19 -14.59
CA TYR A 88 16.46 -7.84 -13.52
C TYR A 88 17.71 -8.70 -13.47
N GLY A 89 17.79 -9.75 -14.28
CA GLY A 89 18.90 -10.72 -14.25
C GLY A 89 18.97 -11.51 -12.95
N ASN A 90 17.87 -11.61 -12.19
CA ASN A 90 17.80 -12.25 -10.90
C ASN A 90 16.41 -12.83 -10.65
N GLY A 91 16.29 -13.82 -9.73
CA GLY A 91 14.99 -14.34 -9.32
C GLY A 91 14.25 -13.42 -8.36
N THR A 92 12.98 -13.73 -8.08
CA THR A 92 12.08 -12.91 -7.24
C THR A 92 12.68 -12.63 -5.85
N LYS A 93 13.25 -13.65 -5.20
CA LYS A 93 13.89 -13.51 -3.87
C LYS A 93 15.07 -12.53 -3.91
N GLY A 94 15.91 -12.63 -4.95
CA GLY A 94 17.05 -11.74 -5.13
C GLY A 94 16.61 -10.31 -5.39
N VAL A 95 15.62 -10.11 -6.24
CA VAL A 95 15.05 -8.77 -6.53
C VAL A 95 14.46 -8.17 -5.26
N ASN A 96 13.69 -8.92 -4.48
CA ASN A 96 13.12 -8.47 -3.22
C ASN A 96 14.19 -8.03 -2.23
N ARG A 97 15.27 -8.80 -2.10
CA ARG A 97 16.35 -8.51 -1.15
C ARG A 97 17.23 -7.35 -1.59
N ASP A 98 17.63 -7.32 -2.87
CA ASP A 98 18.71 -6.46 -3.34
C ASP A 98 18.20 -5.15 -3.97
N ILE A 99 16.94 -5.08 -4.37
CA ILE A 99 16.34 -3.90 -5.03
C ILE A 99 15.15 -3.37 -4.23
N VAL A 100 14.14 -4.22 -3.96
CA VAL A 100 12.88 -3.76 -3.37
C VAL A 100 13.08 -3.33 -1.93
N TRP A 101 13.68 -4.17 -1.09
CA TRP A 101 13.91 -3.86 0.30
C TRP A 101 14.75 -2.59 0.52
N PRO A 102 15.92 -2.40 -0.12
CA PRO A 102 16.68 -1.16 0.03
C PRO A 102 15.89 0.08 -0.37
N SER A 103 15.04 -0.02 -1.39
CA SER A 103 14.18 1.09 -1.83
C SER A 103 13.12 1.43 -0.78
N ILE A 104 12.44 0.43 -0.22
CA ILE A 104 11.49 0.60 0.89
C ILE A 104 12.20 1.24 2.09
N ALA A 105 13.36 0.68 2.48
CA ALA A 105 14.14 1.15 3.62
C ALA A 105 14.57 2.62 3.45
N ALA A 106 14.97 3.02 2.26
CA ALA A 106 15.32 4.41 1.97
C ALA A 106 14.13 5.36 2.14
N ILE A 107 12.93 4.94 1.71
CA ILE A 107 11.73 5.77 1.77
C ILE A 107 11.28 5.96 3.23
N TYR A 108 11.04 4.88 3.98
CA TYR A 108 10.47 5.00 5.31
C TYR A 108 11.44 5.64 6.31
N ARG A 109 12.75 5.33 6.22
CA ARG A 109 13.78 5.93 7.08
C ARG A 109 13.94 7.43 6.81
N LYS A 110 13.99 7.83 5.53
CA LYS A 110 14.13 9.24 5.15
C LYS A 110 12.95 10.08 5.64
N ASN A 111 11.75 9.53 5.63
CA ASN A 111 10.53 10.27 5.95
C ASN A 111 10.03 10.00 7.38
N HIS A 112 10.72 9.15 8.15
CA HIS A 112 10.33 8.73 9.51
C HIS A 112 8.93 8.11 9.57
N PHE A 113 8.56 7.33 8.55
CA PHE A 113 7.29 6.62 8.53
C PHE A 113 7.33 5.39 9.45
N GLY A 114 6.17 4.98 9.99
CA GLY A 114 5.97 3.61 10.41
C GLY A 114 6.09 2.68 9.19
N LEU A 115 6.34 1.41 9.41
CA LEU A 115 6.45 0.42 8.35
C LEU A 115 5.56 -0.78 8.68
N THR A 116 4.68 -1.13 7.75
CA THR A 116 3.90 -2.37 7.79
C THR A 116 4.09 -3.11 6.48
N CYS A 117 4.59 -4.34 6.53
CA CYS A 117 4.78 -5.19 5.36
C CYS A 117 3.77 -6.33 5.36
N MET A 118 2.95 -6.42 4.32
CA MET A 118 1.97 -7.48 4.12
C MET A 118 2.63 -8.67 3.43
N VAL A 119 3.07 -9.63 4.23
CA VAL A 119 3.78 -10.82 3.76
C VAL A 119 2.86 -11.67 2.90
N ALA A 120 3.36 -12.12 1.76
CA ALA A 120 2.71 -13.09 0.90
C ALA A 120 3.56 -14.38 0.88
N PRO A 121 3.18 -15.45 1.59
CA PRO A 121 3.88 -16.72 1.49
C PRO A 121 4.01 -17.18 0.04
N LYS A 122 2.92 -17.17 -0.69
CA LYS A 122 2.83 -17.39 -2.13
C LYS A 122 1.89 -16.37 -2.76
N LEU A 123 2.02 -16.14 -4.05
CA LEU A 123 1.07 -15.37 -4.87
C LEU A 123 0.20 -16.32 -5.70
N ASP A 124 0.79 -17.40 -6.21
CA ASP A 124 0.10 -18.44 -6.98
C ASP A 124 0.12 -19.78 -6.22
N TYR A 125 -1.04 -20.16 -5.67
CA TYR A 125 -1.21 -21.40 -4.91
C TYR A 125 -1.40 -22.63 -5.82
N ASP A 126 -1.61 -22.45 -7.11
CA ASP A 126 -1.67 -23.51 -8.12
C ASP A 126 -0.25 -23.84 -8.64
N ALA A 127 0.71 -22.94 -8.47
CA ALA A 127 2.09 -23.15 -8.85
C ALA A 127 2.83 -24.12 -7.90
N PRO A 128 3.78 -24.91 -8.39
CA PRO A 128 4.56 -25.83 -7.58
C PRO A 128 5.59 -25.15 -6.66
N ALA A 129 5.74 -23.83 -6.75
CA ALA A 129 6.68 -23.08 -5.94
C ALA A 129 6.32 -23.14 -4.46
N GLU A 130 7.29 -23.44 -3.62
CA GLU A 130 7.13 -23.53 -2.16
C GLU A 130 7.60 -22.22 -1.49
N ALA A 131 6.89 -21.82 -0.44
CA ALA A 131 7.29 -20.71 0.38
C ALA A 131 8.54 -21.06 1.22
N ASP A 132 9.49 -20.14 1.30
CA ASP A 132 10.80 -20.34 1.92
C ASP A 132 10.78 -19.87 3.38
N GLY A 133 10.93 -20.82 4.30
CA GLY A 133 10.97 -20.56 5.75
C GLY A 133 12.21 -19.79 6.19
N ASP A 134 13.37 -20.00 5.57
CA ASP A 134 14.59 -19.26 5.91
C ASP A 134 14.45 -17.78 5.51
N LEU A 135 13.82 -17.55 4.38
CA LEU A 135 13.51 -16.19 3.93
C LEU A 135 12.49 -15.49 4.86
N LEU A 136 11.50 -16.23 5.36
CA LEU A 136 10.59 -15.71 6.38
C LEU A 136 11.34 -15.30 7.64
N HIS A 137 12.23 -16.14 8.16
CA HIS A 137 13.06 -15.82 9.32
C HIS A 137 13.93 -14.58 9.09
N TYR A 138 14.53 -14.47 7.91
CA TYR A 138 15.33 -13.31 7.53
C TYR A 138 14.52 -12.02 7.61
N TYR A 139 13.34 -11.98 6.97
CA TYR A 139 12.51 -10.79 6.97
C TYR A 139 11.86 -10.51 8.33
N ALA A 140 11.43 -11.52 9.07
CA ALA A 140 10.89 -11.35 10.41
C ALA A 140 11.92 -10.69 11.35
N LYS A 141 13.18 -11.13 11.29
CA LYS A 141 14.27 -10.49 12.02
C LYS A 141 14.48 -9.05 11.57
N LEU A 142 14.52 -8.81 10.28
CA LEU A 142 14.74 -7.50 9.68
C LEU A 142 13.64 -6.50 10.09
N PHE A 143 12.37 -6.89 10.01
CA PHE A 143 11.25 -6.05 10.43
C PHE A 143 11.28 -5.76 11.93
N ASN A 144 11.67 -6.73 12.75
CA ASN A 144 11.81 -6.50 14.19
C ASN A 144 12.94 -5.51 14.50
N GLU A 145 14.08 -5.59 13.82
CA GLU A 145 15.19 -4.64 13.96
C GLU A 145 14.77 -3.21 13.56
N GLU A 146 13.96 -3.10 12.52
CA GLU A 146 13.43 -1.82 12.02
C GLU A 146 12.18 -1.33 12.77
N LYS A 147 11.70 -2.08 13.76
CA LYS A 147 10.43 -1.82 14.48
C LYS A 147 9.22 -1.72 13.52
N GLY A 148 9.29 -2.46 12.42
CA GLY A 148 8.20 -2.60 11.47
C GLY A 148 7.19 -3.65 11.94
N GLU A 149 6.01 -3.58 11.37
CA GLU A 149 4.92 -4.52 11.59
C GLU A 149 4.83 -5.51 10.43
N MET A 150 4.51 -6.76 10.75
CA MET A 150 4.25 -7.81 9.77
C MET A 150 2.75 -8.12 9.74
N GLY A 151 2.13 -7.87 8.59
CA GLY A 151 0.76 -8.27 8.27
C GLY A 151 0.73 -9.44 7.30
N LEU A 152 -0.45 -9.98 7.04
CA LEU A 152 -0.66 -11.03 6.05
C LEU A 152 -1.35 -10.49 4.81
N SER A 153 -0.90 -10.91 3.62
CA SER A 153 -1.57 -10.61 2.36
C SER A 153 -2.66 -11.64 2.06
N GLY A 154 -3.85 -11.15 1.72
CA GLY A 154 -4.94 -11.95 1.18
C GLY A 154 -4.91 -12.09 -0.35
N PHE A 155 -3.98 -11.42 -1.02
CA PHE A 155 -3.86 -11.45 -2.47
C PHE A 155 -3.47 -12.85 -2.97
N THR A 156 -4.08 -13.28 -4.07
CA THR A 156 -3.69 -14.48 -4.81
C THR A 156 -3.91 -14.30 -6.31
N GLU A 157 -3.06 -14.92 -7.13
CA GLU A 157 -3.19 -15.01 -8.58
C GLU A 157 -3.92 -16.31 -9.00
N SER A 158 -4.10 -17.26 -8.06
CA SER A 158 -4.76 -18.54 -8.29
C SER A 158 -6.26 -18.49 -8.03
N GLU A 159 -6.97 -19.52 -8.50
CA GLU A 159 -8.39 -19.73 -8.21
C GLU A 159 -8.65 -20.43 -6.86
N THR A 160 -7.61 -20.67 -6.08
CA THR A 160 -7.68 -21.28 -4.75
C THR A 160 -8.63 -20.48 -3.84
N SER A 161 -9.47 -21.20 -3.10
CA SER A 161 -10.42 -20.53 -2.19
C SER A 161 -9.65 -19.80 -1.08
N VAL A 162 -10.20 -18.67 -0.63
CA VAL A 162 -9.64 -17.86 0.46
C VAL A 162 -9.36 -18.70 1.71
N LYS A 163 -10.23 -19.66 2.01
CA LYS A 163 -10.06 -20.53 3.17
C LYS A 163 -8.84 -21.44 3.01
N GLU A 164 -8.71 -22.11 1.87
CA GLU A 164 -7.57 -23.00 1.60
C GLU A 164 -6.26 -22.24 1.63
N LYS A 165 -6.21 -21.04 1.00
CA LYS A 165 -5.07 -20.16 1.07
C LYS A 165 -4.68 -19.81 2.52
N LEU A 166 -5.64 -19.36 3.33
CA LEU A 166 -5.36 -18.96 4.71
C LEU A 166 -4.96 -20.14 5.60
N ASP A 167 -5.52 -21.33 5.35
CA ASP A 167 -5.14 -22.57 6.06
C ASP A 167 -3.70 -22.97 5.70
N GLU A 168 -3.28 -22.84 4.44
CA GLU A 168 -1.90 -23.08 3.99
C GLU A 168 -0.94 -22.05 4.59
N ASP A 169 -1.28 -20.76 4.50
CA ASP A 169 -0.49 -19.67 5.09
C ASP A 169 -0.28 -19.87 6.60
N GLN A 170 -1.36 -20.19 7.31
CA GLN A 170 -1.30 -20.43 8.75
C GLN A 170 -0.40 -21.61 9.08
N SER A 171 -0.52 -22.69 8.33
CA SER A 171 0.29 -23.90 8.51
C SER A 171 1.77 -23.61 8.26
N PHE A 172 2.09 -22.86 7.20
CA PHE A 172 3.44 -22.43 6.88
C PHE A 172 4.03 -21.54 7.99
N MET A 173 3.27 -20.55 8.46
CA MET A 173 3.71 -19.65 9.52
C MET A 173 3.93 -20.38 10.85
N GLN A 174 3.01 -21.26 11.26
CA GLN A 174 3.14 -22.04 12.49
C GLN A 174 4.33 -23.01 12.47
N LYS A 175 4.65 -23.54 11.32
CA LYS A 175 5.83 -24.42 11.13
C LYS A 175 7.14 -23.68 11.31
N ASN A 176 7.20 -22.40 10.91
CA ASN A 176 8.44 -21.65 10.83
C ASN A 176 8.61 -20.63 11.96
N LEU A 177 7.54 -20.12 12.57
CA LEU A 177 7.60 -19.14 13.66
C LEU A 177 6.87 -19.69 14.88
N SER A 178 7.54 -19.76 16.04
CA SER A 178 6.98 -20.33 17.27
C SER A 178 5.86 -19.47 17.85
N ASP A 179 6.02 -18.14 17.78
CA ASP A 179 5.09 -17.17 18.33
C ASP A 179 4.91 -16.03 17.33
N PHE A 180 3.86 -16.11 16.55
CA PHE A 180 3.51 -15.01 15.65
C PHE A 180 2.02 -14.71 15.70
N TYR A 181 1.68 -13.47 15.41
CA TYR A 181 0.31 -13.04 15.15
C TYR A 181 0.32 -11.93 14.11
N PHE A 182 -0.72 -11.88 13.30
CA PHE A 182 -0.92 -10.76 12.41
C PHE A 182 -1.88 -9.76 13.04
N SER A 183 -1.48 -8.51 13.14
CA SER A 183 -2.34 -7.40 13.58
C SER A 183 -3.02 -6.71 12.40
N SER A 184 -2.48 -6.92 11.19
CA SER A 184 -2.99 -6.34 9.95
C SER A 184 -3.12 -7.37 8.84
N PHE A 185 -4.11 -7.15 7.98
CA PHE A 185 -4.43 -8.01 6.84
C PHE A 185 -4.70 -7.14 5.60
N PHE A 186 -4.07 -7.49 4.49
CA PHE A 186 -4.35 -6.87 3.20
C PHE A 186 -5.36 -7.71 2.44
N SER A 187 -6.49 -7.12 2.08
CA SER A 187 -7.57 -7.85 1.39
C SER A 187 -7.18 -8.34 -0.01
N GLY A 188 -6.18 -7.73 -0.64
CA GLY A 188 -5.78 -8.09 -1.99
C GLY A 188 -6.92 -7.89 -2.99
N ASN A 189 -7.20 -8.94 -3.75
CA ASN A 189 -8.26 -9.00 -4.76
C ASN A 189 -9.55 -9.66 -4.25
N LEU A 190 -9.69 -9.86 -2.92
CA LEU A 190 -10.88 -10.47 -2.33
C LEU A 190 -12.11 -9.57 -2.49
N SER A 191 -13.23 -10.18 -2.88
CA SER A 191 -14.55 -9.58 -2.81
C SER A 191 -14.95 -9.33 -1.35
N GLU A 192 -15.99 -8.53 -1.11
CA GLU A 192 -16.48 -8.27 0.24
C GLU A 192 -16.93 -9.55 0.97
N GLN A 193 -17.58 -10.47 0.27
CA GLN A 193 -18.03 -11.75 0.85
C GLN A 193 -16.85 -12.65 1.21
N GLU A 194 -15.85 -12.72 0.35
CA GLU A 194 -14.62 -13.47 0.62
C GLU A 194 -13.84 -12.87 1.78
N MET A 195 -13.79 -11.54 1.88
CA MET A 195 -13.16 -10.86 2.99
C MET A 195 -13.88 -11.13 4.32
N GLU A 196 -15.22 -11.12 4.35
CA GLU A 196 -15.99 -11.51 5.53
C GLU A 196 -15.69 -12.97 5.93
N THR A 197 -15.60 -13.85 4.95
CA THR A 197 -15.24 -15.26 5.16
C THR A 197 -13.82 -15.39 5.70
N ALA A 198 -12.87 -14.63 5.15
CA ALA A 198 -11.47 -14.59 5.58
C ALA A 198 -11.34 -14.16 7.05
N LEU A 199 -12.04 -13.10 7.44
CA LEU A 199 -11.97 -12.55 8.80
C LEU A 199 -12.55 -13.50 9.87
N GLN A 200 -13.31 -14.52 9.48
CA GLN A 200 -13.79 -15.57 10.37
C GLN A 200 -12.79 -16.71 10.57
N GLN A 201 -11.70 -16.76 9.77
CA GLN A 201 -10.70 -17.79 9.89
C GLN A 201 -9.80 -17.56 11.12
N SER A 202 -9.36 -18.64 11.75
CA SER A 202 -8.50 -18.59 12.93
C SER A 202 -7.16 -17.90 12.69
N ALA A 203 -6.65 -17.99 11.46
CA ALA A 203 -5.43 -17.30 11.03
C ALA A 203 -5.49 -15.78 11.24
N LEU A 204 -6.67 -15.20 11.12
CA LEU A 204 -6.89 -13.75 11.21
C LEU A 204 -7.53 -13.33 12.54
N GLY A 205 -7.60 -14.21 13.53
CA GLY A 205 -8.25 -13.94 14.82
C GLY A 205 -7.64 -12.79 15.64
N SER A 206 -6.38 -12.44 15.38
CA SER A 206 -5.68 -11.30 16.02
C SER A 206 -5.65 -10.03 15.16
N VAL A 207 -6.17 -10.07 13.93
CA VAL A 207 -6.19 -8.93 13.01
C VAL A 207 -7.10 -7.82 13.57
N ARG A 208 -6.56 -6.61 13.60
CA ARG A 208 -7.27 -5.40 14.06
C ARG A 208 -7.47 -4.40 12.94
N THR A 209 -6.65 -4.49 11.89
CA THR A 209 -6.67 -3.56 10.76
C THR A 209 -6.73 -4.34 9.46
N VAL A 210 -7.68 -4.00 8.61
CA VAL A 210 -7.78 -4.53 7.25
C VAL A 210 -7.47 -3.40 6.28
N VAL A 211 -6.49 -3.66 5.41
CA VAL A 211 -6.13 -2.75 4.31
C VAL A 211 -6.83 -3.24 3.06
N LYS A 212 -7.66 -2.40 2.46
CA LYS A 212 -8.30 -2.66 1.18
C LYS A 212 -7.48 -2.04 0.05
N SER A 213 -7.37 -2.75 -1.07
CA SER A 213 -6.97 -2.14 -2.33
C SER A 213 -8.17 -1.38 -2.87
N LYS A 214 -8.05 -0.07 -3.01
CA LYS A 214 -9.02 0.75 -3.74
C LYS A 214 -8.50 0.89 -5.17
N ASP A 215 -9.37 0.74 -6.14
CA ASP A 215 -9.01 1.08 -7.52
C ASP A 215 -8.79 2.60 -7.59
N MET A 216 -7.52 2.96 -7.61
CA MET A 216 -7.06 4.36 -7.52
C MET A 216 -7.13 5.08 -8.87
N ALA A 217 -7.89 4.57 -9.83
CA ALA A 217 -8.04 5.22 -11.13
C ALA A 217 -8.76 6.58 -11.00
N GLY A 218 -8.05 7.56 -10.46
CA GLY A 218 -8.51 8.94 -10.41
C GLY A 218 -8.38 9.65 -9.05
N ASP A 219 -8.47 8.96 -7.94
CA ASP A 219 -8.45 9.60 -6.61
C ASP A 219 -7.03 9.65 -6.02
N LEU A 220 -6.46 10.84 -5.91
CA LEU A 220 -5.16 11.08 -5.25
C LEU A 220 -5.27 11.08 -3.72
N VAL A 221 -6.46 11.24 -3.18
CA VAL A 221 -6.73 11.32 -1.73
C VAL A 221 -8.00 10.54 -1.44
N SER A 222 -7.96 9.66 -0.46
CA SER A 222 -9.16 9.02 0.08
C SER A 222 -9.25 9.20 1.59
N TYR A 223 -10.47 9.24 2.11
CA TYR A 223 -10.73 9.29 3.54
C TYR A 223 -10.82 7.90 4.13
N LEU A 224 -10.34 7.78 5.37
CA LEU A 224 -10.60 6.62 6.20
C LEU A 224 -12.09 6.51 6.49
N ASP A 225 -12.74 5.51 5.95
CA ASP A 225 -14.07 5.11 6.39
C ASP A 225 -13.93 4.06 7.50
N THR A 226 -14.24 4.47 8.73
CA THR A 226 -14.28 3.58 9.87
C THR A 226 -15.67 2.99 10.00
N GLN A 227 -15.91 1.88 9.32
CA GLN A 227 -17.11 1.09 9.61
C GLN A 227 -17.02 0.48 11.01
N THR A 228 -18.16 0.40 11.70
CA THR A 228 -18.34 -0.13 13.05
C THR A 228 -18.22 -1.66 13.10
N THR A 229 -17.16 -2.21 12.56
CA THR A 229 -16.75 -3.59 12.82
C THR A 229 -15.72 -3.59 13.96
N GLN A 230 -15.54 -4.71 14.65
CA GLN A 230 -14.48 -4.85 15.64
C GLN A 230 -13.06 -4.67 15.02
N GLN A 231 -12.98 -4.68 13.71
CA GLN A 231 -11.76 -4.47 12.92
C GLN A 231 -11.87 -3.13 12.17
N LYS A 232 -10.80 -2.36 12.23
CA LYS A 232 -10.69 -1.12 11.47
C LYS A 232 -10.29 -1.44 10.03
N ILE A 233 -11.12 -1.02 9.09
CA ILE A 233 -10.81 -1.09 7.66
C ILE A 233 -10.17 0.24 7.25
N VAL A 234 -9.03 0.16 6.60
CA VAL A 234 -8.23 1.31 6.12
C VAL A 234 -8.03 1.20 4.62
#